data_19791f67d827bd822793728aaf68541e
#
_entry.id   19791f67d827bd822793728aaf68541e
#
_cell.length_a   1.000
_cell.length_b   1.000
_cell.length_c   1.000
_cell.angle_alpha   90.00
_cell.angle_beta   90.00
_cell.angle_gamma   90.00
#
_symmetry.space_group_name_H-M   'P 1'
#
loop_
_entity.id
_entity.type
_entity.pdbx_description
1 polymer ?
#
loop_
_entity_poly.entity_id
_entity_poly.type
_entity_poly.pdbx_seq_one_letter_code
_entity_poly.pdbx_strand_id
1 'polypeptide(L)'
;TKARYGIGNSTVTLIMNRFKETGLTLDDLKTMEPTKVEALFYPPENLRQAEKPLPDFHMIHQRMLAMKHPDLAFLWLEYKEAHPDGYQLSQFYKLYRDFLHENFGLEKVSMPVERIPGEKMYIDWVGDQPELLTDPSTGEIRKVHVFTTTLGFSSCVYAEIFLDEKLPSFINGVVHALEYYQAVPKYLVPDNLKTAVTKHSKDELTLNSVFSDLEDFYDVIVVPPPPRKPKGKPSVENHVRFLETHLIERLKKDIYTSLEELNRATQK
;
A
#
# COMPACT_ATOMS: atom_id res chain seq x y z
N THR A 1 3.63 -5.25 39.75
CA THR A 1 5.01 -5.01 39.31
C THR A 1 5.09 -3.66 38.59
N LYS A 2 4.17 -3.35 37.67
CA LYS A 2 4.13 -2.04 36.95
C LYS A 2 3.99 -0.86 37.91
N ALA A 3 3.13 -0.99 38.92
CA ALA A 3 2.92 0.06 39.93
C ALA A 3 4.14 0.31 40.85
N ARG A 4 5.01 -0.69 41.04
CA ARG A 4 6.16 -0.59 41.98
C ARG A 4 7.49 -0.27 41.28
N TYR A 5 7.66 -0.72 40.03
CA TYR A 5 8.96 -0.64 39.33
C TYR A 5 8.85 -0.05 37.92
N GLY A 6 7.67 0.36 37.47
CA GLY A 6 7.45 0.92 36.12
C GLY A 6 7.64 -0.07 34.95
N ILE A 7 7.78 -1.37 35.26
CA ILE A 7 8.07 -2.40 34.26
C ILE A 7 6.79 -3.01 33.73
N GLY A 8 6.63 -3.05 32.39
CA GLY A 8 5.46 -3.64 31.72
C GLY A 8 5.38 -5.17 31.89
N ASN A 9 4.17 -5.72 31.82
CA ASN A 9 3.96 -7.17 31.97
C ASN A 9 4.69 -7.99 30.88
N SER A 10 4.77 -7.49 29.67
CA SER A 10 5.53 -8.12 28.57
C SER A 10 7.02 -8.27 28.88
N THR A 11 7.63 -7.25 29.47
CA THR A 11 9.04 -7.28 29.89
C THR A 11 9.27 -8.28 31.03
N VAL A 12 8.33 -8.34 31.99
CA VAL A 12 8.39 -9.32 33.07
C VAL A 12 8.29 -10.75 32.52
N THR A 13 7.35 -11.00 31.63
CA THR A 13 7.19 -12.32 31.00
C THR A 13 8.45 -12.73 30.21
N LEU A 14 9.04 -11.81 29.48
CA LEU A 14 10.28 -12.03 28.73
C LEU A 14 11.43 -12.43 29.65
N ILE A 15 11.64 -11.69 30.75
CA ILE A 15 12.68 -11.96 31.73
C ILE A 15 12.44 -13.30 32.41
N MET A 16 11.20 -13.62 32.79
CA MET A 16 10.84 -14.90 33.42
C MET A 16 11.09 -16.10 32.48
N ASN A 17 10.78 -15.97 31.21
CA ASN A 17 11.06 -17.04 30.24
C ASN A 17 12.56 -17.27 30.08
N ARG A 18 13.35 -16.20 29.94
CA ARG A 18 14.82 -16.29 29.89
C ARG A 18 15.39 -16.88 31.14
N PHE A 19 14.88 -16.50 32.32
CA PHE A 19 15.31 -17.10 33.59
C PHE A 19 15.09 -18.62 33.61
N LYS A 20 13.94 -19.10 33.13
CA LYS A 20 13.66 -20.53 33.03
C LYS A 20 14.61 -21.26 32.09
N GLU A 21 14.97 -20.61 30.97
CA GLU A 21 15.89 -21.18 29.98
C GLU A 21 17.33 -21.32 30.50
N THR A 22 17.74 -20.46 31.43
CA THR A 22 19.09 -20.54 32.01
C THR A 22 19.27 -21.73 32.97
N GLY A 23 18.19 -22.28 33.50
CA GLY A 23 18.27 -23.33 34.54
C GLY A 23 18.86 -22.92 35.89
N LEU A 24 19.15 -21.62 36.06
CA LEU A 24 19.76 -21.07 37.29
C LEU A 24 18.71 -20.86 38.39
N THR A 25 19.17 -20.89 39.64
CA THR A 25 18.33 -20.51 40.80
C THR A 25 18.46 -19.01 41.14
N LEU A 26 17.53 -18.47 41.94
CA LEU A 26 17.61 -17.08 42.40
C LEU A 26 18.85 -16.85 43.28
N ASP A 27 19.35 -17.85 43.96
CA ASP A 27 20.53 -17.73 44.81
C ASP A 27 21.81 -17.70 43.98
N ASP A 28 21.83 -18.44 42.86
CA ASP A 28 22.91 -18.34 41.87
C ASP A 28 23.03 -16.92 41.33
N LEU A 29 21.89 -16.30 40.95
CA LEU A 29 21.90 -14.94 40.44
C LEU A 29 22.36 -13.89 41.46
N LYS A 30 22.11 -14.10 42.77
CA LYS A 30 22.59 -13.18 43.83
C LYS A 30 24.10 -13.23 44.02
N THR A 31 24.71 -14.36 43.70
CA THR A 31 26.17 -14.57 43.83
C THR A 31 26.94 -14.16 42.59
N MET A 32 26.24 -13.94 41.45
CA MET A 32 26.84 -13.54 40.19
C MET A 32 27.14 -12.05 40.16
N GLU A 33 28.18 -11.64 39.43
CA GLU A 33 28.45 -10.24 39.12
C GLU A 33 27.30 -9.59 38.32
N PRO A 34 26.90 -8.35 38.66
CA PRO A 34 25.80 -7.66 37.98
C PRO A 34 25.92 -7.61 36.46
N THR A 35 27.12 -7.44 35.93
CA THR A 35 27.43 -7.39 34.49
C THR A 35 27.14 -8.73 33.81
N LYS A 36 27.39 -9.86 34.47
CA LYS A 36 27.08 -11.19 33.95
C LYS A 36 25.58 -11.47 34.00
N VAL A 37 24.91 -11.02 35.07
CA VAL A 37 23.45 -11.11 35.16
C VAL A 37 22.80 -10.29 34.06
N GLU A 38 23.28 -9.04 33.81
CA GLU A 38 22.78 -8.19 32.76
C GLU A 38 22.97 -8.85 31.38
N ALA A 39 24.13 -9.43 31.08
CA ALA A 39 24.38 -10.13 29.82
C ALA A 39 23.49 -11.38 29.60
N LEU A 40 23.06 -12.06 30.65
CA LEU A 40 22.12 -13.18 30.58
C LEU A 40 20.72 -12.74 30.19
N PHE A 41 20.25 -11.62 30.74
CA PHE A 41 18.90 -11.14 30.52
C PHE A 41 18.79 -10.12 29.40
N TYR A 42 19.87 -9.43 29.09
CA TYR A 42 20.00 -8.42 28.04
C TYR A 42 21.28 -8.68 27.23
N PRO A 43 21.38 -9.82 26.52
CA PRO A 43 22.53 -10.05 25.66
C PRO A 43 22.64 -8.92 24.65
N PRO A 44 23.86 -8.45 24.34
CA PRO A 44 24.07 -7.39 23.37
C PRO A 44 23.38 -7.74 22.05
N GLU A 45 22.83 -6.73 21.37
CA GLU A 45 21.98 -6.91 20.18
C GLU A 45 22.64 -7.75 19.07
N ASN A 46 23.95 -7.73 18.99
CA ASN A 46 24.77 -8.47 18.04
C ASN A 46 24.71 -10.00 18.23
N LEU A 47 24.34 -10.50 19.42
CA LEU A 47 24.18 -11.95 19.68
C LEU A 47 22.75 -12.45 19.44
N ARG A 48 21.80 -11.53 19.20
CA ARG A 48 20.38 -11.86 18.95
C ARG A 48 20.03 -12.11 17.50
N GLN A 49 20.92 -11.76 16.59
CA GLN A 49 20.74 -12.02 15.17
C GLN A 49 21.60 -13.22 14.80
N ALA A 50 20.99 -14.40 14.66
CA ALA A 50 21.51 -15.31 13.65
C ALA A 50 21.72 -14.45 12.41
N GLU A 51 22.96 -14.42 11.86
CA GLU A 51 23.30 -13.59 10.71
C GLU A 51 22.34 -13.91 9.58
N LYS A 52 21.31 -13.06 9.47
CA LYS A 52 20.37 -13.17 8.36
C LYS A 52 21.15 -12.89 7.09
N PRO A 53 21.00 -13.69 6.04
CA PRO A 53 21.71 -13.46 4.80
C PRO A 53 21.40 -12.05 4.29
N LEU A 54 22.45 -11.24 4.18
CA LEU A 54 22.31 -9.86 3.70
C LEU A 54 21.95 -9.89 2.20
N PRO A 55 20.90 -9.18 1.76
CA PRO A 55 20.58 -9.04 0.35
C PRO A 55 21.71 -8.37 -0.43
N ASP A 56 21.97 -8.81 -1.64
CA ASP A 56 22.86 -8.08 -2.56
C ASP A 56 22.15 -6.85 -3.11
N PHE A 57 22.29 -5.74 -2.40
CA PHE A 57 21.65 -4.47 -2.77
C PHE A 57 22.23 -3.84 -4.04
N HIS A 58 23.46 -4.19 -4.47
CA HIS A 58 23.98 -3.74 -5.77
C HIS A 58 23.21 -4.39 -6.91
N MET A 59 23.02 -5.71 -6.86
CA MET A 59 22.24 -6.44 -7.86
C MET A 59 20.76 -5.99 -7.84
N ILE A 60 20.19 -5.84 -6.66
CA ILE A 60 18.82 -5.34 -6.46
C ILE A 60 18.66 -3.95 -7.09
N HIS A 61 19.60 -3.06 -6.86
CA HIS A 61 19.57 -1.69 -7.43
C HIS A 61 19.67 -1.69 -8.94
N GLN A 62 20.57 -2.50 -9.51
CA GLN A 62 20.67 -2.66 -10.98
C GLN A 62 19.36 -3.18 -11.58
N ARG A 63 18.73 -4.17 -10.96
CA ARG A 63 17.43 -4.70 -11.40
C ARG A 63 16.32 -3.65 -11.27
N MET A 64 16.29 -2.86 -10.20
CA MET A 64 15.35 -1.74 -10.03
C MET A 64 15.48 -0.72 -11.17
N LEU A 65 16.71 -0.40 -11.60
CA LEU A 65 16.97 0.52 -12.72
C LEU A 65 16.57 -0.07 -14.09
N ALA A 66 16.67 -1.38 -14.25
CA ALA A 66 16.33 -2.08 -15.49
C ALA A 66 14.83 -2.36 -15.65
N MET A 67 14.05 -2.32 -14.58
CA MET A 67 12.61 -2.58 -14.59
C MET A 67 11.84 -1.41 -15.20
N LYS A 68 10.90 -1.69 -16.10
CA LYS A 68 9.96 -0.70 -16.64
C LYS A 68 9.10 -0.10 -15.51
N HIS A 69 8.75 -0.91 -14.52
CA HIS A 69 8.01 -0.54 -13.31
C HIS A 69 8.78 -1.05 -12.09
N PRO A 70 9.68 -0.23 -11.50
CA PRO A 70 10.50 -0.65 -10.38
C PRO A 70 9.64 -0.97 -9.14
N ASP A 71 9.72 -2.20 -8.64
CA ASP A 71 9.05 -2.65 -7.43
C ASP A 71 10.02 -3.37 -6.49
N LEU A 72 10.35 -2.71 -5.39
CA LEU A 72 11.25 -3.24 -4.37
C LEU A 72 10.58 -4.35 -3.54
N ALA A 73 9.25 -4.34 -3.41
CA ALA A 73 8.52 -5.39 -2.70
C ALA A 73 8.58 -6.71 -3.47
N PHE A 74 8.53 -6.66 -4.81
CA PHE A 74 8.71 -7.84 -5.66
C PHE A 74 10.10 -8.46 -5.46
N LEU A 75 11.17 -7.66 -5.45
CA LEU A 75 12.53 -8.14 -5.21
C LEU A 75 12.73 -8.66 -3.78
N TRP A 76 12.01 -8.11 -2.81
CA TRP A 76 11.97 -8.67 -1.47
C TRP A 76 11.27 -10.04 -1.41
N LEU A 77 10.20 -10.27 -2.16
CA LEU A 77 9.55 -11.58 -2.23
C LEU A 77 10.51 -12.64 -2.77
N GLU A 78 11.25 -12.36 -3.85
CA GLU A 78 12.27 -13.27 -4.37
C GLU A 78 13.37 -13.56 -3.34
N TYR A 79 13.82 -12.51 -2.63
CA TYR A 79 14.77 -12.68 -1.52
C TYR A 79 14.19 -13.59 -0.41
N LYS A 80 12.91 -13.43 -0.07
CA LYS A 80 12.25 -14.25 0.96
C LYS A 80 12.02 -15.69 0.52
N GLU A 81 11.80 -15.95 -0.75
CA GLU A 81 11.74 -17.32 -1.30
C GLU A 81 13.08 -18.03 -1.16
N ALA A 82 14.18 -17.34 -1.45
CA ALA A 82 15.53 -17.89 -1.27
C ALA A 82 15.96 -17.97 0.20
N HIS A 83 15.45 -17.09 1.05
CA HIS A 83 15.82 -16.95 2.46
C HIS A 83 14.58 -16.79 3.36
N PRO A 84 13.85 -17.89 3.68
CA PRO A 84 12.63 -17.84 4.49
C PRO A 84 12.82 -17.14 5.85
N ASP A 85 13.97 -17.29 6.49
CA ASP A 85 14.34 -16.63 7.76
C ASP A 85 14.99 -15.25 7.57
N GLY A 86 15.08 -14.75 6.34
CA GLY A 86 15.66 -13.47 5.98
C GLY A 86 14.93 -12.26 6.56
N TYR A 87 15.39 -11.06 6.18
CA TYR A 87 14.84 -9.79 6.64
C TYR A 87 13.35 -9.65 6.28
N GLN A 88 12.57 -9.08 7.20
CA GLN A 88 11.18 -8.68 6.94
C GLN A 88 11.15 -7.45 6.04
N LEU A 89 10.02 -7.22 5.36
CA LEU A 89 9.84 -6.16 4.37
C LEU A 89 10.31 -4.78 4.89
N SER A 90 9.91 -4.40 6.10
CA SER A 90 10.27 -3.10 6.68
C SER A 90 11.78 -2.96 6.91
N GLN A 91 12.45 -4.03 7.35
CA GLN A 91 13.90 -4.06 7.54
C GLN A 91 14.64 -4.03 6.20
N PHE A 92 14.14 -4.77 5.20
CA PHE A 92 14.69 -4.79 3.85
C PHE A 92 14.64 -3.40 3.21
N TYR A 93 13.51 -2.67 3.34
CA TYR A 93 13.38 -1.29 2.88
C TYR A 93 14.34 -0.34 3.60
N LYS A 94 14.53 -0.54 4.93
CA LYS A 94 15.50 0.26 5.69
C LYS A 94 16.91 0.03 5.17
N LEU A 95 17.35 -1.24 5.07
CA LEU A 95 18.69 -1.59 4.60
C LEU A 95 18.95 -1.10 3.17
N TYR A 96 17.97 -1.20 2.27
CA TYR A 96 18.10 -0.67 0.91
C TYR A 96 18.23 0.86 0.89
N ARG A 97 17.50 1.56 1.75
CA ARG A 97 17.62 3.01 1.90
C ARG A 97 19.00 3.40 2.44
N ASP A 98 19.49 2.69 3.45
CA ASP A 98 20.82 2.91 4.03
C ASP A 98 21.90 2.68 2.96
N PHE A 99 21.77 1.62 2.16
CA PHE A 99 22.62 1.36 0.99
C PHE A 99 22.59 2.51 -0.03
N LEU A 100 21.41 3.06 -0.36
CA LEU A 100 21.30 4.20 -1.28
C LEU A 100 21.96 5.48 -0.73
N HIS A 101 21.83 5.71 0.57
CA HIS A 101 22.46 6.83 1.24
C HIS A 101 24.00 6.72 1.20
N GLU A 102 24.55 5.55 1.54
CA GLU A 102 25.98 5.30 1.59
C GLU A 102 26.65 5.34 0.21
N ASN A 103 25.99 4.81 -0.82
CA ASN A 103 26.62 4.66 -2.14
C ASN A 103 26.28 5.79 -3.12
N PHE A 104 25.17 6.50 -2.93
CA PHE A 104 24.69 7.50 -3.90
C PHE A 104 24.38 8.87 -3.27
N GLY A 105 24.49 9.02 -1.96
CA GLY A 105 24.21 10.28 -1.26
C GLY A 105 22.75 10.75 -1.41
N LEU A 106 21.83 9.83 -1.70
CA LEU A 106 20.43 10.16 -1.96
C LEU A 106 19.67 10.33 -0.65
N GLU A 107 19.74 11.53 -0.08
CA GLU A 107 18.78 11.93 0.95
C GLU A 107 17.40 12.15 0.31
N LYS A 108 16.43 11.31 0.68
CA LYS A 108 15.02 11.61 0.38
C LYS A 108 14.58 12.77 1.28
N VAL A 109 14.61 13.96 0.74
CA VAL A 109 13.80 15.07 1.28
C VAL A 109 12.34 14.75 0.94
N SER A 110 11.72 13.91 1.74
CA SER A 110 10.27 13.68 1.71
C SER A 110 9.65 14.75 2.61
N MET A 111 9.07 15.78 2.02
CA MET A 111 8.18 16.65 2.79
C MET A 111 6.99 15.79 3.25
N PRO A 112 6.72 15.68 4.56
CA PRO A 112 5.53 15.01 5.04
C PRO A 112 4.31 15.76 4.49
N VAL A 113 3.54 15.09 3.65
CA VAL A 113 2.23 15.59 3.23
C VAL A 113 1.28 15.30 4.38
N GLU A 114 0.79 16.34 5.02
CA GLU A 114 -0.24 16.21 6.05
C GLU A 114 -1.50 15.64 5.39
N ARG A 115 -1.99 14.53 5.95
CA ARG A 115 -3.17 13.84 5.46
C ARG A 115 -4.25 13.89 6.53
N ILE A 116 -5.40 14.42 6.16
CA ILE A 116 -6.54 14.58 7.06
C ILE A 116 -7.54 13.45 6.79
N PRO A 117 -7.99 12.71 7.83
CA PRO A 117 -9.03 11.71 7.67
C PRO A 117 -10.30 12.30 7.06
N GLY A 118 -10.91 11.58 6.11
CA GLY A 118 -12.14 12.02 5.44
C GLY A 118 -11.98 13.23 4.51
N GLU A 119 -10.76 13.70 4.26
CA GLU A 119 -10.56 14.89 3.41
C GLU A 119 -10.68 14.56 1.93
N LYS A 120 -9.92 13.56 1.43
CA LYS A 120 -9.78 13.31 -0.02
C LYS A 120 -9.97 11.84 -0.38
N MET A 121 -10.67 11.62 -1.49
CA MET A 121 -10.70 10.36 -2.22
C MET A 121 -10.18 10.61 -3.63
N TYR A 122 -9.11 9.91 -3.99
CA TYR A 122 -8.54 9.93 -5.33
C TYR A 122 -9.26 8.90 -6.18
N ILE A 123 -9.53 9.23 -7.45
CA ILE A 123 -10.28 8.40 -8.39
C ILE A 123 -9.48 8.28 -9.65
N ASP A 124 -9.31 7.06 -10.14
CA ASP A 124 -8.52 6.78 -11.34
C ASP A 124 -9.05 5.57 -12.11
N TRP A 125 -8.75 5.52 -13.41
CA TRP A 125 -8.88 4.34 -14.24
C TRP A 125 -7.49 3.73 -14.46
N VAL A 126 -7.39 2.42 -14.30
CA VAL A 126 -6.16 1.70 -14.63
C VAL A 126 -5.88 1.83 -16.12
N GLY A 127 -4.69 2.30 -16.48
CA GLY A 127 -4.34 2.56 -17.87
C GLY A 127 -4.29 1.33 -18.77
N ASP A 128 -3.99 0.15 -18.20
CA ASP A 128 -4.03 -1.12 -18.90
C ASP A 128 -5.46 -1.67 -18.91
N GLN A 129 -5.92 -2.13 -20.07
CA GLN A 129 -7.22 -2.79 -20.25
C GLN A 129 -7.00 -4.30 -20.27
N PRO A 130 -7.09 -5.01 -19.14
CA PRO A 130 -6.85 -6.43 -19.09
C PRO A 130 -7.96 -7.22 -19.79
N GLU A 131 -7.58 -8.30 -20.46
CA GLU A 131 -8.48 -9.26 -21.09
C GLU A 131 -8.90 -10.29 -20.04
N LEU A 132 -10.07 -10.09 -19.40
CA LEU A 132 -10.51 -10.88 -18.25
C LEU A 132 -11.91 -11.46 -18.41
N LEU A 133 -12.75 -10.96 -19.30
CA LEU A 133 -14.13 -11.39 -19.44
C LEU A 133 -14.30 -12.29 -20.69
N THR A 134 -14.65 -13.54 -20.49
CA THR A 134 -14.87 -14.50 -21.57
C THR A 134 -16.34 -14.56 -21.94
N ASP A 135 -16.66 -14.36 -23.20
CA ASP A 135 -18.02 -14.58 -23.71
C ASP A 135 -18.32 -16.08 -23.75
N PRO A 136 -19.32 -16.60 -23.00
CA PRO A 136 -19.57 -18.02 -22.91
C PRO A 136 -20.13 -18.63 -24.21
N SER A 137 -20.63 -17.82 -25.13
CA SER A 137 -21.20 -18.27 -26.39
C SER A 137 -20.17 -18.37 -27.52
N THR A 138 -19.18 -17.44 -27.54
CA THR A 138 -18.18 -17.35 -28.61
C THR A 138 -16.79 -17.79 -28.16
N GLY A 139 -16.51 -17.81 -26.85
CA GLY A 139 -15.20 -18.02 -26.28
C GLY A 139 -14.24 -16.82 -26.44
N GLU A 140 -14.71 -15.70 -26.99
CA GLU A 140 -13.92 -14.49 -27.12
C GLU A 140 -13.64 -13.85 -25.76
N ILE A 141 -12.39 -13.41 -25.57
CA ILE A 141 -12.00 -12.71 -24.36
C ILE A 141 -12.10 -11.20 -24.62
N ARG A 142 -12.84 -10.52 -23.78
CA ARG A 142 -13.08 -9.06 -23.88
C ARG A 142 -12.18 -8.30 -22.91
N LYS A 143 -11.71 -7.15 -23.36
CA LYS A 143 -11.05 -6.16 -22.52
C LYS A 143 -12.05 -5.51 -21.58
N VAL A 144 -11.56 -5.24 -20.39
CA VAL A 144 -12.34 -4.55 -19.34
C VAL A 144 -11.56 -3.35 -18.80
N HIS A 145 -12.27 -2.45 -18.14
CA HIS A 145 -11.72 -1.24 -17.53
C HIS A 145 -11.78 -1.39 -16.02
N VAL A 146 -10.68 -1.12 -15.35
CA VAL A 146 -10.59 -1.21 -13.89
C VAL A 146 -10.69 0.20 -13.30
N PHE A 147 -11.78 0.45 -12.60
CA PHE A 147 -12.00 1.67 -11.83
C PHE A 147 -11.39 1.51 -10.44
N THR A 148 -10.68 2.50 -9.96
CA THR A 148 -10.06 2.47 -8.63
C THR A 148 -10.31 3.77 -7.88
N THR A 149 -10.51 3.64 -6.58
CA THR A 149 -10.50 4.79 -5.67
C THR A 149 -9.59 4.54 -4.49
N THR A 150 -8.97 5.61 -3.97
CA THR A 150 -8.06 5.52 -2.82
C THR A 150 -8.36 6.64 -1.83
N LEU A 151 -8.61 6.29 -0.57
CA LEU A 151 -8.74 7.29 0.48
C LEU A 151 -7.38 7.89 0.83
N GLY A 152 -7.26 9.21 0.81
CA GLY A 152 -6.00 9.93 0.98
C GLY A 152 -5.30 9.70 2.31
N PHE A 153 -6.04 9.48 3.39
CA PHE A 153 -5.49 9.27 4.74
C PHE A 153 -5.11 7.81 4.97
N SER A 154 -6.08 6.89 4.86
CA SER A 154 -5.91 5.48 5.19
C SER A 154 -5.20 4.68 4.10
N SER A 155 -5.15 5.23 2.88
CA SER A 155 -4.75 4.49 1.68
C SER A 155 -5.61 3.24 1.42
N CYS A 156 -6.82 3.20 1.98
CA CYS A 156 -7.78 2.16 1.68
C CYS A 156 -8.22 2.29 0.23
N VAL A 157 -8.30 1.18 -0.47
CA VAL A 157 -8.59 1.15 -1.90
C VAL A 157 -9.86 0.36 -2.16
N TYR A 158 -10.65 0.86 -3.09
CA TYR A 158 -11.75 0.16 -3.72
C TYR A 158 -11.45 -0.02 -5.20
N ALA A 159 -11.79 -1.16 -5.76
CA ALA A 159 -11.65 -1.44 -7.18
C ALA A 159 -12.92 -2.10 -7.72
N GLU A 160 -13.33 -1.71 -8.93
CA GLU A 160 -14.48 -2.27 -9.62
C GLU A 160 -14.19 -2.32 -11.13
N ILE A 161 -14.78 -3.30 -11.80
CA ILE A 161 -14.56 -3.53 -13.23
C ILE A 161 -15.79 -3.13 -14.02
N PHE A 162 -15.55 -2.39 -15.11
CA PHE A 162 -16.54 -1.91 -16.04
C PHE A 162 -16.23 -2.33 -17.48
N LEU A 163 -17.23 -2.25 -18.35
CA LEU A 163 -17.06 -2.51 -19.78
C LEU A 163 -16.62 -1.27 -20.57
N ASP A 164 -16.70 -0.09 -19.95
CA ASP A 164 -16.28 1.18 -20.53
C ASP A 164 -15.91 2.20 -19.44
N GLU A 165 -15.29 3.32 -19.87
CA GLU A 165 -14.93 4.47 -19.01
C GLU A 165 -15.91 5.65 -19.19
N LYS A 166 -17.14 5.38 -19.64
CA LYS A 166 -18.11 6.46 -19.85
C LYS A 166 -18.57 7.06 -18.53
N LEU A 167 -19.17 8.24 -18.63
CA LEU A 167 -19.66 8.97 -17.47
C LEU A 167 -20.60 8.16 -16.56
N PRO A 168 -21.57 7.37 -17.08
CA PRO A 168 -22.40 6.53 -16.20
C PRO A 168 -21.59 5.51 -15.43
N SER A 169 -20.59 4.83 -16.05
CA SER A 169 -19.70 3.87 -15.40
C SER A 169 -18.86 4.54 -14.32
N PHE A 170 -18.35 5.76 -14.60
CA PHE A 170 -17.60 6.55 -13.62
C PHE A 170 -18.47 6.91 -12.40
N ILE A 171 -19.67 7.44 -12.60
CA ILE A 171 -20.57 7.82 -11.52
C ILE A 171 -20.97 6.60 -10.67
N ASN A 172 -21.31 5.48 -11.30
CA ASN A 172 -21.62 4.22 -10.59
C ASN A 172 -20.42 3.78 -9.73
N GLY A 173 -19.20 3.80 -10.30
CA GLY A 173 -17.99 3.46 -9.56
C GLY A 173 -17.76 4.36 -8.34
N VAL A 174 -18.03 5.67 -8.46
CA VAL A 174 -17.95 6.61 -7.32
C VAL A 174 -19.00 6.27 -6.27
N VAL A 175 -20.26 6.07 -6.65
CA VAL A 175 -21.36 5.73 -5.73
C VAL A 175 -21.04 4.43 -4.99
N HIS A 176 -20.67 3.37 -5.69
CA HIS A 176 -20.31 2.08 -5.09
C HIS A 176 -19.08 2.18 -4.16
N ALA A 177 -18.11 3.02 -4.50
CA ALA A 177 -16.96 3.28 -3.63
C ALA A 177 -17.38 3.96 -2.32
N LEU A 178 -18.27 4.97 -2.38
CA LEU A 178 -18.80 5.63 -1.18
C LEU A 178 -19.58 4.65 -0.30
N GLU A 179 -20.40 3.79 -0.92
CA GLU A 179 -21.11 2.71 -0.22
C GLU A 179 -20.15 1.71 0.43
N TYR A 180 -19.10 1.31 -0.28
CA TYR A 180 -18.07 0.40 0.25
C TYR A 180 -17.35 0.99 1.45
N TYR A 181 -16.96 2.27 1.39
CA TYR A 181 -16.29 2.95 2.49
C TYR A 181 -17.24 3.31 3.64
N GLN A 182 -18.55 3.29 3.40
CA GLN A 182 -19.57 3.77 4.33
C GLN A 182 -19.27 5.18 4.86
N ALA A 183 -18.66 6.00 4.01
CA ALA A 183 -18.22 7.35 4.34
C ALA A 183 -18.13 8.20 3.08
N VAL A 184 -18.39 9.51 3.25
CA VAL A 184 -18.29 10.50 2.20
C VAL A 184 -17.10 11.41 2.49
N PRO A 185 -16.08 11.47 1.61
CA PRO A 185 -14.95 12.38 1.76
C PRO A 185 -15.36 13.82 1.38
N LYS A 186 -14.63 14.81 1.88
CA LYS A 186 -14.90 16.21 1.53
C LYS A 186 -14.60 16.53 0.06
N TYR A 187 -13.55 15.91 -0.49
CA TYR A 187 -13.08 16.16 -1.86
C TYR A 187 -12.98 14.87 -2.65
N LEU A 188 -13.54 14.88 -3.86
CA LEU A 188 -13.31 13.88 -4.89
C LEU A 188 -12.25 14.42 -5.87
N VAL A 189 -11.17 13.66 -6.06
CA VAL A 189 -10.02 14.08 -6.88
C VAL A 189 -9.81 13.08 -8.03
N PRO A 190 -10.54 13.21 -9.14
CA PRO A 190 -10.34 12.37 -10.32
C PRO A 190 -9.04 12.74 -11.04
N ASP A 191 -8.27 11.73 -11.51
CA ASP A 191 -7.01 12.00 -12.23
C ASP A 191 -7.25 12.56 -13.64
N ASN A 192 -8.32 12.17 -14.31
CA ASN A 192 -8.67 12.62 -15.65
C ASN A 192 -10.07 13.23 -15.69
N LEU A 193 -10.13 14.56 -15.69
CA LEU A 193 -11.38 15.32 -15.76
C LEU A 193 -11.95 15.51 -17.17
N LYS A 194 -11.38 14.89 -18.21
CA LYS A 194 -11.87 15.09 -19.59
C LYS A 194 -13.35 14.71 -19.76
N THR A 195 -13.83 13.75 -18.99
CA THR A 195 -15.24 13.35 -18.95
C THR A 195 -16.11 14.24 -18.07
N ALA A 196 -15.51 14.96 -17.13
CA ALA A 196 -16.21 15.81 -16.15
C ALA A 196 -16.34 17.27 -16.58
N VAL A 197 -15.47 17.74 -17.50
CA VAL A 197 -15.39 19.15 -17.88
C VAL A 197 -15.88 19.35 -19.32
N THR A 198 -16.93 20.14 -19.47
CA THR A 198 -17.53 20.42 -20.79
C THR A 198 -16.78 21.53 -21.55
N LYS A 199 -16.05 22.42 -20.87
CA LYS A 199 -15.24 23.49 -21.48
C LYS A 199 -14.00 23.82 -20.64
N HIS A 200 -12.85 23.93 -21.30
CA HIS A 200 -11.64 24.53 -20.75
C HIS A 200 -11.59 26.01 -21.16
N SER A 201 -12.00 26.91 -20.29
CA SER A 201 -11.57 28.30 -20.31
C SER A 201 -10.60 28.52 -19.15
N LYS A 202 -9.65 29.47 -19.31
CA LYS A 202 -8.57 29.69 -18.31
C LYS A 202 -9.09 30.09 -16.93
N ASP A 203 -10.33 30.48 -16.79
CA ASP A 203 -10.91 31.07 -15.58
C ASP A 203 -12.22 30.42 -15.10
N GLU A 204 -12.81 29.46 -15.84
CA GLU A 204 -14.07 28.80 -15.44
C GLU A 204 -14.06 27.32 -15.81
N LEU A 205 -14.08 26.48 -14.78
CA LEU A 205 -14.35 25.03 -14.87
C LEU A 205 -15.86 24.82 -14.84
N THR A 206 -16.49 24.63 -15.99
CA THR A 206 -17.90 24.21 -16.04
C THR A 206 -17.95 22.68 -15.93
N LEU A 207 -18.33 22.17 -14.76
CA LEU A 207 -18.62 20.77 -14.56
C LEU A 207 -19.85 20.34 -15.38
N ASN A 208 -19.87 19.08 -15.80
CA ASN A 208 -21.07 18.48 -16.38
C ASN A 208 -22.17 18.47 -15.30
N SER A 209 -23.44 18.72 -15.67
CA SER A 209 -24.58 18.76 -14.74
C SER A 209 -24.65 17.54 -13.82
N VAL A 210 -24.29 16.36 -14.32
CA VAL A 210 -24.27 15.12 -13.55
C VAL A 210 -23.25 15.15 -12.39
N PHE A 211 -22.12 15.85 -12.56
CA PHE A 211 -21.17 16.05 -11.47
C PHE A 211 -21.69 17.05 -10.44
N SER A 212 -22.40 18.09 -10.90
CA SER A 212 -23.06 19.02 -9.98
C SER A 212 -24.14 18.32 -9.15
N ASP A 213 -24.94 17.44 -9.77
CA ASP A 213 -25.93 16.63 -9.07
C ASP A 213 -25.27 15.68 -8.03
N LEU A 214 -24.08 15.11 -8.35
CA LEU A 214 -23.31 14.29 -7.42
C LEU A 214 -22.78 15.13 -6.23
N GLU A 215 -22.24 16.33 -6.51
CA GLU A 215 -21.76 17.26 -5.49
C GLU A 215 -22.88 17.68 -4.54
N ASP A 216 -24.04 18.03 -5.09
CA ASP A 216 -25.21 18.47 -4.32
C ASP A 216 -25.81 17.32 -3.48
N PHE A 217 -25.85 16.10 -4.04
CA PHE A 217 -26.45 14.95 -3.36
C PHE A 217 -25.61 14.42 -2.19
N TYR A 218 -24.28 14.38 -2.36
CA TYR A 218 -23.37 13.83 -1.36
C TYR A 218 -22.68 14.90 -0.50
N ASP A 219 -22.90 16.17 -0.75
CA ASP A 219 -22.19 17.31 -0.12
C ASP A 219 -20.67 17.19 -0.26
N VAL A 220 -20.22 16.90 -1.47
CA VAL A 220 -18.80 16.74 -1.83
C VAL A 220 -18.36 17.81 -2.82
N ILE A 221 -17.06 18.05 -2.91
CA ILE A 221 -16.48 18.97 -3.89
C ILE A 221 -15.56 18.17 -4.83
N VAL A 222 -15.84 18.24 -6.13
CA VAL A 222 -14.97 17.64 -7.15
C VAL A 222 -13.84 18.61 -7.47
N VAL A 223 -12.61 18.22 -7.15
CA VAL A 223 -11.42 19.06 -7.31
C VAL A 223 -10.54 18.48 -8.43
N PRO A 224 -10.27 19.25 -9.49
CA PRO A 224 -9.33 18.82 -10.51
C PRO A 224 -7.93 18.63 -9.92
N PRO A 225 -7.15 17.65 -10.41
CA PRO A 225 -5.77 17.49 -9.98
C PRO A 225 -4.98 18.77 -10.30
N PRO A 226 -4.10 19.21 -9.38
CA PRO A 226 -3.29 20.39 -9.60
C PRO A 226 -2.43 20.22 -10.87
N PRO A 227 -2.44 21.20 -11.79
CA PRO A 227 -1.70 21.09 -13.03
C PRO A 227 -0.20 20.93 -12.76
N ARG A 228 0.42 19.86 -13.28
CA ARG A 228 1.86 19.63 -13.36
C ARG A 228 2.67 19.60 -12.03
N LYS A 229 2.13 19.07 -10.94
CA LYS A 229 2.95 18.74 -9.76
C LYS A 229 2.95 17.23 -9.52
N PRO A 230 3.83 16.44 -10.17
CA PRO A 230 3.92 14.99 -9.93
C PRO A 230 4.42 14.64 -8.52
N LYS A 231 4.92 15.60 -7.75
CA LYS A 231 5.51 15.37 -6.42
C LYS A 231 4.52 15.23 -5.26
N GLY A 232 3.21 15.36 -5.49
CA GLY A 232 2.20 15.30 -4.44
C GLY A 232 1.55 13.93 -4.21
N LYS A 233 1.74 12.97 -5.12
CA LYS A 233 1.04 11.66 -5.13
C LYS A 233 1.93 10.39 -4.96
N PRO A 234 3.20 10.41 -4.54
CA PRO A 234 4.06 9.22 -4.65
C PRO A 234 3.53 7.98 -3.92
N SER A 235 2.75 8.15 -2.85
CA SER A 235 2.22 7.04 -2.07
C SER A 235 0.89 6.50 -2.62
N VAL A 236 0.05 7.37 -3.20
CA VAL A 236 -1.20 6.95 -3.84
C VAL A 236 -0.88 6.22 -5.15
N GLU A 237 0.02 6.76 -5.96
CA GLU A 237 0.50 6.13 -7.20
C GLU A 237 1.13 4.76 -6.95
N ASN A 238 1.91 4.60 -5.87
CA ASN A 238 2.48 3.31 -5.52
C ASN A 238 1.43 2.28 -5.07
N HIS A 239 0.38 2.70 -4.34
CA HIS A 239 -0.69 1.80 -3.91
C HIS A 239 -1.60 1.40 -5.07
N VAL A 240 -1.93 2.33 -5.95
CA VAL A 240 -2.69 2.06 -7.17
C VAL A 240 -1.91 1.06 -8.04
N ARG A 241 -0.64 1.30 -8.28
CA ARG A 241 0.23 0.40 -9.07
C ARG A 241 0.36 -1.00 -8.44
N PHE A 242 0.48 -1.09 -7.12
CA PHE A 242 0.53 -2.38 -6.42
C PHE A 242 -0.76 -3.16 -6.64
N LEU A 243 -1.91 -2.51 -6.52
CA LEU A 243 -3.21 -3.12 -6.79
C LEU A 243 -3.37 -3.52 -8.26
N GLU A 244 -3.00 -2.64 -9.18
CA GLU A 244 -3.02 -2.93 -10.61
C GLU A 244 -2.30 -4.23 -10.92
N THR A 245 -1.06 -4.36 -10.47
CA THR A 245 -0.26 -5.54 -10.73
C THR A 245 -0.81 -6.78 -10.02
N HIS A 246 -1.05 -6.71 -8.72
CA HIS A 246 -1.47 -7.88 -7.95
C HIS A 246 -2.92 -8.28 -8.20
N LEU A 247 -3.84 -7.33 -8.34
CA LEU A 247 -5.24 -7.59 -8.62
C LEU A 247 -5.40 -8.24 -10.00
N ILE A 248 -4.82 -7.63 -11.03
CA ILE A 248 -4.92 -8.13 -12.41
C ILE A 248 -4.28 -9.51 -12.53
N GLU A 249 -3.09 -9.73 -11.98
CA GLU A 249 -2.41 -11.03 -12.04
C GLU A 249 -3.16 -12.11 -11.24
N ARG A 250 -3.85 -11.74 -10.17
CA ARG A 250 -4.72 -12.66 -9.44
C ARG A 250 -5.94 -13.02 -10.27
N LEU A 251 -6.60 -12.05 -10.89
CA LEU A 251 -7.80 -12.26 -11.70
C LEU A 251 -7.51 -13.07 -12.96
N LYS A 252 -6.33 -12.97 -13.55
CA LYS A 252 -5.93 -13.76 -14.70
C LYS A 252 -5.81 -15.28 -14.44
N LYS A 253 -5.83 -15.69 -13.17
CA LYS A 253 -5.73 -17.13 -12.82
C LYS A 253 -7.03 -17.91 -13.05
N ASP A 254 -8.15 -17.21 -13.11
CA ASP A 254 -9.48 -17.79 -13.25
C ASP A 254 -10.16 -17.28 -14.54
N ILE A 255 -11.19 -17.99 -14.97
CA ILE A 255 -12.01 -17.62 -16.13
C ILE A 255 -13.33 -17.06 -15.62
N TYR A 256 -13.70 -15.87 -16.08
CA TYR A 256 -14.93 -15.20 -15.71
C TYR A 256 -15.83 -15.06 -16.92
N THR A 257 -17.11 -15.43 -16.79
CA THR A 257 -18.11 -15.40 -17.86
C THR A 257 -19.13 -14.28 -17.70
N SER A 258 -19.13 -13.62 -16.53
CA SER A 258 -19.98 -12.46 -16.27
C SER A 258 -19.22 -11.36 -15.53
N LEU A 259 -19.64 -10.11 -15.79
CA LEU A 259 -19.08 -8.93 -15.12
C LEU A 259 -19.32 -8.99 -13.60
N GLU A 260 -20.46 -9.54 -13.19
CA GLU A 260 -20.83 -9.69 -11.78
C GLU A 260 -19.90 -10.68 -11.06
N GLU A 261 -19.59 -11.81 -11.68
CA GLU A 261 -18.65 -12.79 -11.17
C GLU A 261 -17.25 -12.20 -11.02
N LEU A 262 -16.79 -11.47 -12.04
CA LEU A 262 -15.50 -10.80 -12.07
C LEU A 262 -15.40 -9.72 -10.97
N ASN A 263 -16.44 -8.90 -10.79
CA ASN A 263 -16.50 -7.90 -9.72
C ASN A 263 -16.52 -8.53 -8.32
N ARG A 264 -17.22 -9.64 -8.14
CA ARG A 264 -17.20 -10.39 -6.87
C ARG A 264 -15.81 -10.94 -6.55
N ALA A 265 -15.04 -11.35 -7.55
CA ALA A 265 -13.65 -11.78 -7.38
C ALA A 265 -12.70 -10.60 -7.07
N THR A 266 -12.99 -9.43 -7.62
CA THR A 266 -12.22 -8.20 -7.39
C THR A 266 -12.29 -7.74 -5.93
N GLN A 267 -13.41 -7.99 -5.24
CA GLN A 267 -13.64 -7.55 -3.86
C GLN A 267 -13.16 -8.55 -2.79
N LYS A 268 -12.66 -9.72 -3.18
CA LYS A 268 -12.07 -10.73 -2.27
C LYS A 268 -10.58 -10.48 -2.06
#